data_4e58a47e6b97b15f443dcc7b94e4fc5f
#
_entry.id   4e58a47e6b97b15f443dcc7b94e4fc5f
#
_cell.length_a   1.000
_cell.length_b   1.000
_cell.length_c   1.000
_cell.angle_alpha   90.00
_cell.angle_beta   90.00
_cell.angle_gamma   90.00
#
_symmetry.space_group_name_H-M   'P 1'
#
loop_
_entity.id
_entity.type
_entity.pdbx_description
1 polymer ?
#
loop_
_entity_poly.entity_id
_entity_poly.type
_entity_poly.pdbx_seq_one_letter_code
_entity_poly.pdbx_strand_id
1 'polypeptide(L)'
;MVQQRTNETPASKRASTIDPVDVAQFSALSEHWWDEAGPFAPLHRFTPVRMGFIRDCLQDLPRAPATEVDRSRPLAGLRVLDIGCGGGLLSEPMTRLGADVVGVDASGENIEAACAHADGVGLSIDYRHTSAETLAEASEQFDAVVASEVIEHVADLDAFTAALSDLLRPGGGLLTTTLNRTLRSLILGKFAAE
;
A
#
# COMPACT_ATOMS: atom_id res chain seq x y z
N MET A 1 -9.28 35.23 40.93
CA MET A 1 -8.38 34.17 40.46
C MET A 1 -9.25 33.08 39.82
N VAL A 2 -9.42 33.12 38.50
CA VAL A 2 -10.23 32.14 37.74
C VAL A 2 -9.26 31.11 37.13
N GLN A 3 -9.32 29.88 37.64
CA GLN A 3 -8.56 28.75 37.06
C GLN A 3 -9.26 28.31 35.78
N GLN A 4 -8.63 28.56 34.65
CA GLN A 4 -8.96 27.90 33.37
C GLN A 4 -8.54 26.42 33.46
N ARG A 5 -9.51 25.50 33.51
CA ARG A 5 -9.30 24.09 33.29
C ARG A 5 -9.18 23.88 31.75
N THR A 6 -7.98 23.64 31.27
CA THR A 6 -7.76 23.13 29.94
C THR A 6 -8.27 21.69 29.91
N ASN A 7 -9.40 21.47 29.25
CA ASN A 7 -9.95 20.16 28.98
C ASN A 7 -9.23 19.62 27.75
N GLU A 8 -8.06 19.04 27.94
CA GLU A 8 -7.44 18.21 26.89
C GLU A 8 -8.24 16.91 26.83
N THR A 9 -9.11 16.81 25.84
CA THR A 9 -9.71 15.53 25.45
C THR A 9 -8.58 14.63 24.93
N PRO A 10 -8.33 13.45 25.53
CA PRO A 10 -7.31 12.55 25.00
C PRO A 10 -7.72 12.19 23.58
N ALA A 11 -6.80 12.32 22.61
CA ALA A 11 -6.99 11.87 21.26
C ALA A 11 -7.46 10.41 21.29
N SER A 12 -8.67 10.15 20.84
CA SER A 12 -9.22 8.81 20.77
C SER A 12 -8.36 8.03 19.77
N LYS A 13 -7.66 7.00 20.24
CA LYS A 13 -6.93 6.09 19.38
C LYS A 13 -7.89 5.53 18.34
N ARG A 14 -7.57 5.66 17.06
CA ARG A 14 -8.42 5.18 15.96
C ARG A 14 -8.64 3.67 16.14
N ALA A 15 -9.85 3.20 15.85
CA ALA A 15 -10.13 1.77 15.84
C ALA A 15 -9.33 1.13 14.67
N SER A 16 -8.77 -0.05 14.91
CA SER A 16 -8.09 -0.81 13.86
C SER A 16 -9.11 -1.26 12.81
N THR A 17 -8.79 -1.07 11.54
CA THR A 17 -9.59 -1.56 10.41
C THR A 17 -9.11 -2.92 9.89
N ILE A 18 -8.09 -3.49 10.52
CA ILE A 18 -7.47 -4.77 10.16
C ILE A 18 -8.39 -5.93 10.58
N ASP A 19 -8.67 -6.85 9.65
CA ASP A 19 -9.28 -8.14 9.95
C ASP A 19 -8.19 -9.17 10.30
N PRO A 20 -8.10 -9.65 11.55
CA PRO A 20 -7.04 -10.57 11.96
C PRO A 20 -7.15 -11.95 11.30
N VAL A 21 -8.33 -12.35 10.80
CA VAL A 21 -8.52 -13.64 10.10
C VAL A 21 -7.89 -13.57 8.73
N ASP A 22 -8.14 -12.49 8.00
CA ASP A 22 -7.53 -12.27 6.67
C ASP A 22 -6.02 -12.13 6.78
N VAL A 23 -5.51 -11.36 7.76
CA VAL A 23 -4.07 -11.25 8.00
C VAL A 23 -3.44 -12.62 8.22
N ALA A 24 -4.04 -13.48 9.06
CA ALA A 24 -3.51 -14.81 9.33
C ALA A 24 -3.46 -15.71 8.06
N GLN A 25 -4.43 -15.58 7.14
CA GLN A 25 -4.43 -16.30 5.88
C GLN A 25 -3.26 -15.88 4.97
N PHE A 26 -3.03 -14.57 4.82
CA PHE A 26 -1.91 -14.06 4.02
C PHE A 26 -0.55 -14.37 4.66
N SER A 27 -0.43 -14.26 6.00
CA SER A 27 0.77 -14.64 6.74
C SER A 27 1.17 -16.09 6.50
N ALA A 28 0.20 -17.00 6.45
CA ALA A 28 0.45 -18.43 6.20
C ALA A 28 1.01 -18.73 4.79
N LEU A 29 0.90 -17.78 3.87
CA LEU A 29 1.39 -17.89 2.49
C LEU A 29 2.62 -17.03 2.22
N SER A 30 3.19 -16.37 3.23
CA SER A 30 4.26 -15.38 3.09
C SER A 30 5.50 -15.86 2.33
N GLU A 31 5.87 -17.12 2.48
CA GLU A 31 7.03 -17.74 1.77
C GLU A 31 6.81 -17.89 0.26
N HIS A 32 5.55 -17.75 -0.22
CA HIS A 32 5.18 -17.97 -1.61
C HIS A 32 4.98 -16.67 -2.42
N TRP A 33 5.22 -15.49 -1.81
CA TRP A 33 4.99 -14.21 -2.50
C TRP A 33 5.68 -14.10 -3.84
N TRP A 34 6.88 -14.68 -3.98
CA TRP A 34 7.71 -14.59 -5.20
C TRP A 34 7.73 -15.86 -6.04
N ASP A 35 6.88 -16.84 -5.70
CA ASP A 35 6.65 -18.00 -6.55
C ASP A 35 5.61 -17.66 -7.64
N GLU A 36 6.10 -17.42 -8.87
CA GLU A 36 5.24 -17.06 -10.02
C GLU A 36 4.28 -18.18 -10.43
N ALA A 37 4.49 -19.42 -9.97
CA ALA A 37 3.61 -20.56 -10.20
C ALA A 37 2.76 -20.92 -8.97
N GLY A 38 2.99 -20.20 -7.83
CA GLY A 38 2.37 -20.43 -6.54
C GLY A 38 1.00 -19.77 -6.37
N PRO A 39 0.54 -19.65 -5.12
CA PRO A 39 -0.77 -19.08 -4.80
C PRO A 39 -0.98 -17.66 -5.33
N PHE A 40 0.10 -16.87 -5.44
CA PHE A 40 0.09 -15.50 -5.91
C PHE A 40 0.33 -15.33 -7.41
N ALA A 41 0.36 -16.43 -8.20
CA ALA A 41 0.51 -16.40 -9.66
C ALA A 41 -0.44 -15.41 -10.37
N PRO A 42 -1.72 -15.28 -9.99
CA PRO A 42 -2.59 -14.25 -10.57
C PRO A 42 -2.08 -12.83 -10.34
N LEU A 43 -1.58 -12.51 -9.15
CA LEU A 43 -1.04 -11.19 -8.84
C LEU A 43 0.19 -10.87 -9.69
N HIS A 44 1.10 -11.83 -9.88
CA HIS A 44 2.25 -11.68 -10.78
C HIS A 44 1.83 -11.36 -12.20
N ARG A 45 0.84 -12.09 -12.74
CA ARG A 45 0.33 -11.86 -14.11
C ARG A 45 -0.30 -10.49 -14.29
N PHE A 46 -0.98 -9.95 -13.26
CA PHE A 46 -1.62 -8.64 -13.31
C PHE A 46 -0.68 -7.48 -12.93
N THR A 47 0.45 -7.74 -12.28
CA THR A 47 1.40 -6.71 -11.86
C THR A 47 1.83 -5.78 -13.00
N PRO A 48 2.17 -6.24 -14.23
CA PRO A 48 2.55 -5.33 -15.30
C PRO A 48 1.44 -4.34 -15.71
N VAL A 49 0.18 -4.81 -15.73
CA VAL A 49 -0.99 -3.96 -16.06
C VAL A 49 -1.25 -2.96 -14.95
N ARG A 50 -1.23 -3.40 -13.68
CA ARG A 50 -1.38 -2.51 -12.53
C ARG A 50 -0.28 -1.46 -12.47
N MET A 51 0.97 -1.86 -12.70
CA MET A 51 2.10 -0.93 -12.74
C MET A 51 2.01 0.08 -13.86
N GLY A 52 1.53 -0.32 -15.04
CA GLY A 52 1.22 0.61 -16.13
C GLY A 52 0.22 1.67 -15.69
N PHE A 53 -0.89 1.26 -15.10
CA PHE A 53 -1.92 2.16 -14.58
C PHE A 53 -1.39 3.07 -13.44
N ILE A 54 -0.71 2.50 -12.45
CA ILE A 54 -0.11 3.26 -11.33
C ILE A 54 0.85 4.32 -11.87
N ARG A 55 1.78 3.93 -12.74
CA ARG A 55 2.73 4.85 -13.37
C ARG A 55 2.01 6.01 -14.07
N ASP A 56 1.02 5.69 -14.91
CA ASP A 56 0.31 6.69 -15.73
C ASP A 56 -0.49 7.66 -14.86
N CYS A 57 -1.04 7.21 -13.72
CA CYS A 57 -1.72 8.08 -12.75
C CYS A 57 -0.73 8.94 -11.93
N LEU A 58 0.41 8.38 -11.53
CA LEU A 58 1.31 9.07 -10.60
C LEU A 58 2.32 9.99 -11.29
N GLN A 59 2.68 9.71 -12.55
CA GLN A 59 3.70 10.50 -13.26
C GLN A 59 3.36 11.99 -13.41
N ASP A 60 2.08 12.35 -13.38
CA ASP A 60 1.59 13.73 -13.53
C ASP A 60 1.33 14.44 -12.19
N LEU A 61 1.58 13.77 -11.06
CA LEU A 61 1.44 14.39 -9.74
C LEU A 61 2.44 15.54 -9.54
N PRO A 62 2.05 16.59 -8.77
CA PRO A 62 2.94 17.69 -8.44
C PRO A 62 4.21 17.20 -7.72
N ARG A 63 5.35 17.76 -8.10
CA ARG A 63 6.67 17.48 -7.49
C ARG A 63 7.33 18.75 -7.03
N ALA A 64 8.36 18.60 -6.19
CA ALA A 64 9.22 19.72 -5.85
C ALA A 64 9.84 20.36 -7.11
N PRO A 65 9.93 21.70 -7.21
CA PRO A 65 10.35 22.42 -8.44
C PRO A 65 11.75 22.04 -8.97
N ALA A 66 12.59 21.45 -8.14
CA ALA A 66 13.97 21.05 -8.51
C ALA A 66 14.07 19.61 -9.02
N THR A 67 12.95 18.89 -9.14
CA THR A 67 12.95 17.48 -9.55
C THR A 67 12.98 17.39 -11.07
N GLU A 68 14.13 17.03 -11.64
CA GLU A 68 14.20 16.60 -13.03
C GLU A 68 13.62 15.19 -13.16
N VAL A 69 12.58 15.05 -14.01
CA VAL A 69 11.95 13.78 -14.27
C VAL A 69 12.58 13.14 -15.48
N ASP A 70 13.40 12.13 -15.26
CA ASP A 70 13.91 11.26 -16.32
C ASP A 70 12.79 10.30 -16.78
N ARG A 71 12.67 10.08 -18.09
CA ARG A 71 11.68 9.14 -18.67
C ARG A 71 11.90 7.70 -18.20
N SER A 72 13.11 7.32 -17.83
CA SER A 72 13.41 6.01 -17.26
C SER A 72 12.99 5.89 -15.79
N ARG A 73 12.78 7.04 -15.12
CA ARG A 73 12.40 7.14 -13.70
C ARG A 73 11.21 8.09 -13.53
N PRO A 74 10.04 7.77 -14.12
CA PRO A 74 8.90 8.68 -14.17
C PRO A 74 8.29 8.99 -12.80
N LEU A 75 8.59 8.22 -11.76
CA LEU A 75 8.13 8.43 -10.38
C LEU A 75 9.19 9.09 -9.48
N ALA A 76 10.34 9.53 -10.04
CA ALA A 76 11.38 10.20 -9.27
C ALA A 76 10.85 11.44 -8.54
N GLY A 77 11.22 11.58 -7.27
CA GLY A 77 10.82 12.70 -6.41
C GLY A 77 9.42 12.56 -5.80
N LEU A 78 8.72 11.46 -6.04
CA LEU A 78 7.48 11.13 -5.33
C LEU A 78 7.77 10.22 -4.14
N ARG A 79 7.23 10.55 -2.97
CA ARG A 79 7.15 9.67 -1.82
C ARG A 79 5.83 8.93 -1.85
N VAL A 80 5.87 7.62 -2.02
CA VAL A 80 4.70 6.77 -2.27
C VAL A 80 4.52 5.78 -1.13
N LEU A 81 3.30 5.68 -0.60
CA LEU A 81 2.91 4.67 0.36
C LEU A 81 2.21 3.52 -0.36
N ASP A 82 2.69 2.30 -0.16
CA ASP A 82 2.07 1.05 -0.61
C ASP A 82 1.43 0.36 0.61
N ILE A 83 0.10 0.47 0.74
CA ILE A 83 -0.67 -0.10 1.84
C ILE A 83 -1.09 -1.52 1.50
N GLY A 84 -0.82 -2.47 2.43
CA GLY A 84 -1.02 -3.89 2.18
C GLY A 84 -0.04 -4.38 1.13
N CYS A 85 1.25 -4.01 1.29
CA CYS A 85 2.27 -4.27 0.28
C CYS A 85 2.58 -5.76 0.07
N GLY A 86 2.15 -6.63 1.01
CA GLY A 86 2.46 -8.05 0.98
C GLY A 86 3.96 -8.31 0.87
N GLY A 87 4.37 -9.15 -0.05
CA GLY A 87 5.78 -9.42 -0.36
C GLY A 87 6.47 -8.37 -1.22
N GLY A 88 5.85 -7.21 -1.49
CA GLY A 88 6.48 -6.10 -2.21
C GLY A 88 6.31 -6.10 -3.73
N LEU A 89 5.34 -6.85 -4.27
CA LEU A 89 5.13 -6.99 -5.72
C LEU A 89 4.87 -5.68 -6.47
N LEU A 90 4.36 -4.64 -5.81
CA LEU A 90 4.18 -3.30 -6.37
C LEU A 90 5.24 -2.32 -5.85
N SER A 91 5.67 -2.46 -4.61
CA SER A 91 6.69 -1.61 -3.99
C SER A 91 7.99 -1.63 -4.78
N GLU A 92 8.48 -2.80 -5.18
CA GLU A 92 9.73 -2.93 -5.92
C GLU A 92 9.70 -2.25 -7.30
N PRO A 93 8.72 -2.53 -8.19
CA PRO A 93 8.69 -1.86 -9.47
C PRO A 93 8.43 -0.35 -9.34
N MET A 94 7.67 0.15 -8.35
CA MET A 94 7.55 1.59 -8.09
C MET A 94 8.91 2.20 -7.72
N THR A 95 9.69 1.51 -6.90
CA THR A 95 11.06 1.94 -6.54
C THR A 95 11.97 1.95 -7.76
N ARG A 96 11.92 0.93 -8.63
CA ARG A 96 12.68 0.90 -9.90
C ARG A 96 12.29 2.04 -10.83
N LEU A 97 11.03 2.48 -10.81
CA LEU A 97 10.55 3.67 -11.53
C LEU A 97 10.93 4.99 -10.85
N GLY A 98 11.63 4.95 -9.72
CA GLY A 98 12.24 6.10 -9.06
C GLY A 98 11.50 6.65 -7.86
N ALA A 99 10.37 6.08 -7.44
CA ALA A 99 9.66 6.49 -6.23
C ALA A 99 10.50 6.21 -4.97
N ASP A 100 10.34 7.07 -3.95
CA ASP A 100 10.69 6.80 -2.57
C ASP A 100 9.51 6.07 -1.92
N VAL A 101 9.64 4.72 -1.80
CA VAL A 101 8.53 3.86 -1.41
C VAL A 101 8.62 3.49 0.06
N VAL A 102 7.52 3.68 0.76
CA VAL A 102 7.24 3.09 2.07
C VAL A 102 6.19 2.00 1.86
N GLY A 103 6.56 0.75 2.09
CA GLY A 103 5.65 -0.40 2.03
C GLY A 103 5.18 -0.78 3.42
N VAL A 104 3.87 -0.92 3.63
CA VAL A 104 3.34 -1.34 4.93
C VAL A 104 2.37 -2.50 4.79
N ASP A 105 2.45 -3.42 5.75
CA ASP A 105 1.54 -4.56 5.83
C ASP A 105 1.21 -4.86 7.30
N ALA A 106 0.03 -5.43 7.53
CA ALA A 106 -0.42 -5.87 8.85
C ALA A 106 0.20 -7.20 9.28
N SER A 107 0.82 -7.95 8.36
CA SER A 107 1.56 -9.19 8.62
C SER A 107 3.06 -8.91 8.71
N GLY A 108 3.66 -9.28 9.84
CA GLY A 108 5.11 -9.22 10.02
C GLY A 108 5.84 -10.18 9.07
N GLU A 109 5.27 -11.35 8.82
CA GLU A 109 5.81 -12.38 7.92
C GLU A 109 5.87 -11.89 6.46
N ASN A 110 4.84 -11.13 6.02
CA ASN A 110 4.85 -10.51 4.70
C ASN A 110 5.97 -9.47 4.59
N ILE A 111 6.14 -8.65 5.63
CA ILE A 111 7.21 -7.64 5.68
C ILE A 111 8.59 -8.31 5.65
N GLU A 112 8.78 -9.41 6.39
CA GLU A 112 10.04 -10.17 6.35
C GLU A 112 10.32 -10.71 4.95
N ALA A 113 9.31 -11.26 4.26
CA ALA A 113 9.43 -11.73 2.89
C ALA A 113 9.76 -10.59 1.91
N ALA A 114 9.11 -9.43 2.05
CA ALA A 114 9.38 -8.25 1.23
C ALA A 114 10.81 -7.72 1.43
N CYS A 115 11.27 -7.60 2.68
CA CYS A 115 12.64 -7.19 2.99
C CYS A 115 13.66 -8.15 2.39
N ALA A 116 13.48 -9.46 2.60
CA ALA A 116 14.42 -10.47 2.12
C ALA A 116 14.55 -10.46 0.59
N HIS A 117 13.44 -10.27 -0.13
CA HIS A 117 13.48 -10.22 -1.59
C HIS A 117 14.12 -8.92 -2.09
N ALA A 118 13.75 -7.76 -1.54
CA ALA A 118 14.32 -6.47 -1.90
C ALA A 118 15.85 -6.44 -1.69
N ASP A 119 16.33 -6.94 -0.55
CA ASP A 119 17.76 -7.09 -0.26
C ASP A 119 18.45 -8.00 -1.28
N GLY A 120 17.83 -9.12 -1.63
CA GLY A 120 18.35 -10.07 -2.62
C GLY A 120 18.52 -9.48 -4.03
N VAL A 121 17.71 -8.49 -4.39
CA VAL A 121 17.76 -7.80 -5.70
C VAL A 121 18.37 -6.40 -5.61
N GLY A 122 18.93 -6.01 -4.45
CA GLY A 122 19.67 -4.76 -4.24
C GLY A 122 18.78 -3.51 -4.25
N LEU A 123 17.52 -3.61 -3.83
CA LEU A 123 16.63 -2.47 -3.65
C LEU A 123 16.61 -2.03 -2.18
N SER A 124 16.55 -0.71 -1.97
CA SER A 124 16.34 -0.13 -0.65
C SER A 124 14.91 0.42 -0.58
N ILE A 125 14.06 -0.22 0.22
CA ILE A 125 12.65 0.13 0.41
C ILE A 125 12.39 0.13 1.92
N ASP A 126 11.64 1.12 2.39
CA ASP A 126 11.26 1.22 3.80
C ASP A 126 10.00 0.38 4.06
N TYR A 127 10.20 -0.89 4.41
CA TYR A 127 9.12 -1.80 4.76
C TYR A 127 8.82 -1.78 6.26
N ARG A 128 7.53 -1.68 6.62
CA ARG A 128 7.12 -1.55 8.03
C ARG A 128 5.91 -2.43 8.35
N HIS A 129 6.01 -3.19 9.42
CA HIS A 129 4.88 -3.88 10.03
C HIS A 129 4.05 -2.88 10.84
N THR A 130 3.01 -2.29 10.21
CA THR A 130 2.16 -1.25 10.81
C THR A 130 0.84 -1.12 10.04
N SER A 131 -0.02 -0.19 10.45
CA SER A 131 -1.29 0.10 9.79
C SER A 131 -1.38 1.54 9.28
N ALA A 132 -2.34 1.79 8.37
CA ALA A 132 -2.64 3.12 7.86
C ALA A 132 -3.00 4.10 8.99
N GLU A 133 -3.79 3.64 9.98
CA GLU A 133 -4.22 4.45 11.12
C GLU A 133 -3.03 4.89 11.97
N THR A 134 -2.08 3.97 12.21
CA THR A 134 -0.87 4.27 12.99
C THR A 134 0.00 5.32 12.29
N LEU A 135 0.16 5.24 10.97
CA LEU A 135 0.88 6.25 10.20
C LEU A 135 0.16 7.61 10.21
N ALA A 136 -1.18 7.60 10.10
CA ALA A 136 -1.99 8.81 10.18
C ALA A 136 -1.91 9.47 11.57
N GLU A 137 -1.93 8.68 12.65
CA GLU A 137 -1.70 9.17 14.02
C GLU A 137 -0.29 9.81 14.18
N ALA A 138 0.71 9.26 13.47
CA ALA A 138 2.05 9.83 13.41
C ALA A 138 2.17 11.06 12.49
N SER A 139 1.08 11.47 11.83
CA SER A 139 1.03 12.59 10.90
C SER A 139 2.00 12.45 9.72
N GLU A 140 2.27 11.22 9.29
CA GLU A 140 3.05 10.99 8.08
C GLU A 140 2.25 11.41 6.84
N GLN A 141 2.96 11.89 5.82
CA GLN A 141 2.34 12.37 4.58
C GLN A 141 3.11 11.91 3.36
N PHE A 142 2.36 11.58 2.30
CA PHE A 142 2.85 11.03 1.05
C PHE A 142 2.31 11.82 -0.14
N ASP A 143 3.05 11.80 -1.26
CA ASP A 143 2.59 12.38 -2.52
C ASP A 143 1.55 11.46 -3.18
N ALA A 144 1.64 10.16 -2.92
CA ALA A 144 0.64 9.19 -3.35
C ALA A 144 0.47 8.07 -2.32
N VAL A 145 -0.75 7.53 -2.26
CA VAL A 145 -1.09 6.30 -1.52
C VAL A 145 -1.65 5.30 -2.51
N VAL A 146 -1.09 4.10 -2.53
CA VAL A 146 -1.55 2.96 -3.33
C VAL A 146 -2.08 1.90 -2.38
N ALA A 147 -3.33 1.47 -2.59
CA ALA A 147 -3.97 0.37 -1.86
C ALA A 147 -4.56 -0.59 -2.89
N SER A 148 -3.79 -1.61 -3.27
CA SER A 148 -4.16 -2.55 -4.33
C SER A 148 -4.56 -3.89 -3.75
N GLU A 149 -5.80 -4.32 -4.00
CA GLU A 149 -6.39 -5.55 -3.47
C GLU A 149 -6.38 -5.58 -1.92
N VAL A 150 -6.75 -4.46 -1.29
CA VAL A 150 -6.75 -4.28 0.17
C VAL A 150 -8.14 -3.95 0.70
N ILE A 151 -8.88 -3.09 -0.02
CA ILE A 151 -10.14 -2.51 0.49
C ILE A 151 -11.23 -3.56 0.77
N GLU A 152 -11.17 -4.72 0.14
CA GLU A 152 -12.05 -5.86 0.36
C GLU A 152 -11.78 -6.63 1.67
N HIS A 153 -10.62 -6.39 2.28
CA HIS A 153 -10.12 -7.06 3.48
C HIS A 153 -10.17 -6.18 4.72
N VAL A 154 -10.70 -4.96 4.61
CA VAL A 154 -10.79 -4.05 5.76
C VAL A 154 -12.14 -4.19 6.46
N ALA A 155 -12.11 -4.19 7.80
CA ALA A 155 -13.31 -4.33 8.63
C ALA A 155 -14.19 -3.06 8.63
N ASP A 156 -13.60 -1.88 8.49
CA ASP A 156 -14.28 -0.58 8.44
C ASP A 156 -13.71 0.27 7.32
N LEU A 157 -14.39 0.28 6.17
CA LEU A 157 -13.96 0.98 4.97
C LEU A 157 -13.97 2.51 5.14
N ASP A 158 -14.93 3.05 5.90
CA ASP A 158 -15.02 4.50 6.12
C ASP A 158 -13.85 4.99 6.97
N ALA A 159 -13.53 4.29 8.06
CA ALA A 159 -12.39 4.60 8.90
C ALA A 159 -11.06 4.44 8.14
N PHE A 160 -10.93 3.39 7.33
CA PHE A 160 -9.74 3.15 6.50
C PHE A 160 -9.53 4.26 5.46
N THR A 161 -10.58 4.60 4.70
CA THR A 161 -10.48 5.66 3.68
C THR A 161 -10.19 7.03 4.29
N ALA A 162 -10.72 7.31 5.49
CA ALA A 162 -10.38 8.53 6.24
C ALA A 162 -8.87 8.54 6.61
N ALA A 163 -8.32 7.41 7.09
CA ALA A 163 -6.90 7.29 7.39
C ALA A 163 -6.04 7.49 6.12
N LEU A 164 -6.41 6.86 4.99
CA LEU A 164 -5.70 7.06 3.72
C LEU A 164 -5.72 8.53 3.26
N SER A 165 -6.85 9.22 3.47
CA SER A 165 -6.97 10.65 3.13
C SER A 165 -6.05 11.53 3.97
N ASP A 166 -5.91 11.23 5.27
CA ASP A 166 -5.03 11.98 6.17
C ASP A 166 -3.53 11.77 5.87
N LEU A 167 -3.20 10.66 5.22
CA LEU A 167 -1.84 10.34 4.78
C LEU A 167 -1.43 11.07 3.49
N LEU A 168 -2.37 11.71 2.79
CA LEU A 168 -2.09 12.41 1.55
C LEU A 168 -1.71 13.87 1.80
N ARG A 169 -0.66 14.33 1.13
CA ARG A 169 -0.37 15.75 1.00
C ARG A 169 -1.46 16.45 0.17
N PRO A 170 -1.68 17.74 0.36
CA PRO A 170 -2.54 18.52 -0.52
C PRO A 170 -2.10 18.37 -2.00
N GLY A 171 -3.02 17.93 -2.86
CA GLY A 171 -2.73 17.64 -4.27
C GLY A 171 -2.13 16.28 -4.55
N GLY A 172 -2.00 15.43 -3.53
CA GLY A 172 -1.57 14.03 -3.67
C GLY A 172 -2.64 13.13 -4.28
N GLY A 173 -2.26 11.92 -4.68
CA GLY A 173 -3.13 10.95 -5.35
C GLY A 173 -3.40 9.71 -4.51
N LEU A 174 -4.68 9.29 -4.43
CA LEU A 174 -5.07 7.98 -3.89
C LEU A 174 -5.44 7.05 -5.04
N LEU A 175 -4.77 5.91 -5.12
CA LEU A 175 -5.08 4.84 -6.07
C LEU A 175 -5.52 3.60 -5.30
N THR A 176 -6.72 3.13 -5.62
CA THR A 176 -7.23 1.86 -5.10
C THR A 176 -7.61 0.95 -6.26
N THR A 177 -7.23 -0.32 -6.15
CA THR A 177 -7.69 -1.37 -7.04
C THR A 177 -8.30 -2.50 -6.22
N THR A 178 -9.35 -3.12 -6.73
CA THR A 178 -10.01 -4.27 -6.10
C THR A 178 -10.72 -5.10 -7.14
N LEU A 179 -10.92 -6.37 -6.84
CA LEU A 179 -11.71 -7.25 -7.69
C LEU A 179 -13.16 -6.77 -7.78
N ASN A 180 -13.61 -6.57 -9.00
CA ASN A 180 -14.99 -6.18 -9.24
C ASN A 180 -15.97 -7.29 -8.80
N ARG A 181 -16.92 -6.97 -7.92
CA ARG A 181 -17.98 -7.90 -7.46
C ARG A 181 -19.06 -8.14 -8.53
N THR A 182 -18.65 -8.43 -9.77
CA THR A 182 -19.59 -8.85 -10.83
C THR A 182 -19.71 -10.36 -10.89
N LEU A 183 -20.84 -10.86 -11.39
CA LEU A 183 -21.03 -12.29 -11.65
C LEU A 183 -19.94 -12.84 -12.60
N ARG A 184 -19.41 -12.00 -13.49
CA ARG A 184 -18.31 -12.35 -14.40
C ARG A 184 -16.99 -12.55 -13.67
N SER A 185 -16.63 -11.66 -12.73
CA SER A 185 -15.41 -11.80 -11.93
C SER A 185 -15.51 -12.96 -10.94
N LEU A 186 -16.70 -13.24 -10.40
CA LEU A 186 -16.93 -14.44 -9.57
C LEU A 186 -16.70 -15.74 -10.37
N ILE A 187 -17.19 -15.78 -11.62
CA ILE A 187 -17.00 -16.93 -12.51
C ILE A 187 -15.52 -17.05 -12.90
N LEU A 188 -14.90 -15.95 -13.34
CA LEU A 188 -13.48 -15.95 -13.73
C LEU A 188 -12.56 -16.27 -12.54
N GLY A 189 -12.85 -15.75 -11.34
CA GLY A 189 -12.08 -16.04 -10.14
C GLY A 189 -12.15 -17.52 -9.73
N LYS A 190 -13.32 -18.16 -9.86
CA LYS A 190 -13.43 -19.61 -9.62
C LYS A 190 -12.69 -20.45 -10.64
N PHE A 191 -12.73 -20.09 -11.94
CA PHE A 191 -12.01 -20.83 -12.99
C PHE A 191 -10.51 -20.54 -13.03
N ALA A 192 -10.01 -19.49 -12.40
CA ALA A 192 -8.59 -19.19 -12.30
C ALA A 192 -7.94 -19.80 -11.05
N ALA A 193 -8.75 -20.27 -10.09
CA ALA A 193 -8.29 -20.88 -8.84
C ALA A 193 -8.35 -22.45 -8.88
N GLU A 194 -8.89 -23.05 -9.94
CA GLU A 194 -8.82 -24.49 -10.26
C GLU A 194 -7.75 -24.75 -11.34
#